data_9ceeec54769f2d9ee0cfad9dda617711
#
_entry.id   9ceeec54769f2d9ee0cfad9dda617711
#
_cell.length_a   1.000
_cell.length_b   1.000
_cell.length_c   1.000
_cell.angle_alpha   90.00
_cell.angle_beta   90.00
_cell.angle_gamma   90.00
#
_symmetry.space_group_name_H-M   'P 1'
#
loop_
_entity.id
_entity.type
_entity.pdbx_description
1 polymer ?
#
loop_
_entity_poly.entity_id
_entity_poly.type
_entity_poly.pdbx_seq_one_letter_code
_entity_poly.pdbx_strand_id
1 'polypeptide(L)'
;MLKVASFDIVFQEIPGEVTLALNLSNCPCHCPGCHSQHLAEDIGEEVNEELLTGLLARYGAMITCVAFMGGDAEPEEVAKWAEWIKGLRVTGYRLRTAWYSGRMNMPKDEKAFDYVKLGPYIESLGGLKSEKTNQRIYKREDDSWIDITSSFWKKNLAN
;
A
#
# COMPACT_ATOMS: atom_id res chain seq x y z
N MET A 1 1.66 -16.21 6.23
CA MET A 1 1.58 -15.29 7.40
C MET A 1 2.25 -13.97 7.07
N LEU A 2 1.50 -12.88 7.08
CA LEU A 2 2.05 -11.55 6.89
C LEU A 2 2.69 -11.04 8.18
N LYS A 3 3.83 -10.36 8.04
CA LYS A 3 4.51 -9.72 9.17
C LYS A 3 4.81 -8.27 8.83
N VAL A 4 4.57 -7.40 9.80
CA VAL A 4 4.92 -5.97 9.70
C VAL A 4 6.33 -5.78 10.27
N ALA A 5 7.27 -5.44 9.41
CA ALA A 5 8.63 -5.16 9.83
C ALA A 5 8.74 -3.77 10.46
N SER A 6 7.98 -2.82 9.93
CA SER A 6 7.93 -1.45 10.44
C SER A 6 6.66 -0.77 9.92
N PHE A 7 6.33 0.38 10.48
CA PHE A 7 5.23 1.19 9.98
C PHE A 7 5.60 2.68 10.08
N ASP A 8 4.97 3.47 9.23
CA ASP A 8 5.18 4.92 9.19
C ASP A 8 3.88 5.63 8.83
N ILE A 9 3.77 6.88 9.28
CA ILE A 9 2.71 7.76 8.79
C ILE A 9 3.30 8.55 7.64
N VAL A 10 2.73 8.40 6.46
CA VAL A 10 3.26 8.98 5.21
C VAL A 10 2.21 9.84 4.53
N PHE A 11 2.66 10.84 3.76
CA PHE A 11 1.79 11.86 3.20
C PHE A 11 1.83 11.91 1.66
N GLN A 12 2.77 11.24 1.03
CA GLN A 12 2.97 11.33 -0.41
C GLN A 12 2.82 10.02 -1.17
N GLU A 13 2.86 8.90 -0.48
CA GLU A 13 2.79 7.57 -1.11
C GLU A 13 1.44 7.32 -1.77
N ILE A 14 0.37 7.79 -1.14
CA ILE A 14 -0.97 7.75 -1.73
C ILE A 14 -1.43 9.20 -1.90
N PRO A 15 -1.60 9.68 -3.13
CA PRO A 15 -1.97 11.08 -3.37
C PRO A 15 -3.24 11.50 -2.64
N GLY A 16 -3.15 12.58 -1.87
CA GLY A 16 -4.30 13.13 -1.17
C GLY A 16 -4.67 12.44 0.14
N GLU A 17 -3.91 11.44 0.57
CA GLU A 17 -4.21 10.69 1.79
C GLU A 17 -3.12 10.88 2.85
N VAL A 18 -3.54 10.84 4.11
CA VAL A 18 -2.62 10.67 5.23
C VAL A 18 -2.64 9.18 5.55
N THR A 19 -1.55 8.50 5.33
CA THR A 19 -1.52 7.04 5.26
C THR A 19 -0.68 6.40 6.35
N LEU A 20 -1.25 5.39 7.01
CA LEU A 20 -0.46 4.46 7.82
C LEU A 20 0.08 3.40 6.87
N ALA A 21 1.38 3.44 6.62
CA ALA A 21 2.05 2.48 5.74
C ALA A 21 2.59 1.32 6.58
N LEU A 22 2.11 0.12 6.29
CA LEU A 22 2.57 -1.11 6.94
C LEU A 22 3.59 -1.78 6.03
N ASN A 23 4.87 -1.71 6.42
CA ASN A 23 5.95 -2.29 5.63
C ASN A 23 6.04 -3.79 5.93
N LEU A 24 5.60 -4.60 4.97
CA LEU A 24 5.51 -6.04 5.11
C LEU A 24 6.82 -6.71 4.69
N SER A 25 7.21 -7.73 5.46
CA SER A 25 8.43 -8.49 5.18
C SER A 25 8.16 -9.66 4.23
N ASN A 26 9.17 -10.48 3.97
CA ASN A 26 9.11 -11.62 3.06
C ASN A 26 8.74 -11.23 1.62
N CYS A 27 9.19 -10.07 1.17
CA CYS A 27 8.93 -9.62 -0.20
C CYS A 27 9.63 -10.55 -1.19
N PRO A 28 8.89 -11.21 -2.11
CA PRO A 28 9.47 -12.16 -3.05
C PRO A 28 10.07 -11.48 -4.29
N CYS A 29 9.89 -10.19 -4.45
CA CYS A 29 10.25 -9.49 -5.69
C CYS A 29 11.75 -9.25 -5.85
N HIS A 30 12.49 -9.07 -4.75
CA HIS A 30 13.95 -8.86 -4.75
C HIS A 30 14.43 -7.86 -5.81
N CYS A 31 13.74 -6.72 -5.93
CA CYS A 31 14.06 -5.72 -6.96
C CYS A 31 15.46 -5.13 -6.75
N PRO A 32 16.36 -5.19 -7.73
CA PRO A 32 17.68 -4.55 -7.62
C PRO A 32 17.55 -3.04 -7.39
N GLY A 33 18.31 -2.51 -6.46
CA GLY A 33 18.27 -1.08 -6.13
C GLY A 33 17.07 -0.66 -5.28
N CYS A 34 16.22 -1.59 -4.85
CA CYS A 34 15.08 -1.29 -4.01
C CYS A 34 15.53 -0.70 -2.66
N HIS A 35 14.87 0.38 -2.23
CA HIS A 35 15.17 1.03 -0.95
C HIS A 35 14.83 0.17 0.26
N SER A 36 13.99 -0.83 0.08
CA SER A 36 13.48 -1.67 1.17
C SER A 36 13.96 -3.12 1.04
N GLN A 37 15.21 -3.33 0.63
CA GLN A 37 15.76 -4.67 0.45
C GLN A 37 15.68 -5.56 1.69
N HIS A 38 15.76 -4.96 2.88
CA HIS A 38 15.61 -5.69 4.14
C HIS A 38 14.26 -6.36 4.28
N LEU A 39 13.24 -5.91 3.57
CA LEU A 39 11.91 -6.51 3.61
C LEU A 39 11.83 -7.86 2.90
N ALA A 40 12.91 -8.28 2.21
CA ALA A 40 12.99 -9.63 1.67
C ALA A 40 13.20 -10.67 2.77
N GLU A 41 13.64 -10.26 3.95
CA GLU A 41 13.87 -11.15 5.07
C GLU A 41 12.58 -11.42 5.85
N ASP A 42 12.57 -12.53 6.60
CA ASP A 42 11.43 -12.89 7.46
C ASP A 42 11.57 -12.20 8.81
N ILE A 43 11.09 -10.96 8.89
CA ILE A 43 11.22 -10.11 10.08
C ILE A 43 9.89 -9.45 10.44
N GLY A 44 9.76 -9.06 11.71
CA GLY A 44 8.63 -8.26 12.18
C GLY A 44 7.59 -9.04 12.95
N GLU A 45 6.47 -8.39 13.22
CA GLU A 45 5.35 -8.93 13.98
C GLU A 45 4.24 -9.42 13.05
N GLU A 46 3.63 -10.54 13.42
CA GLU A 46 2.51 -11.09 12.66
C GLU A 46 1.34 -10.11 12.60
N VAL A 47 0.78 -9.94 11.41
CA VAL A 47 -0.43 -9.15 11.23
C VAL A 47 -1.61 -9.95 11.78
N ASN A 48 -2.30 -9.37 12.75
CA ASN A 48 -3.50 -9.93 13.35
C ASN A 48 -4.42 -8.81 13.83
N GLU A 49 -5.59 -9.17 14.33
CA GLU A 49 -6.56 -8.17 14.81
C GLU A 49 -6.00 -7.33 15.96
N GLU A 50 -5.26 -7.96 16.87
CA GLU A 50 -4.69 -7.26 18.02
C GLU A 50 -3.70 -6.18 17.57
N LEU A 51 -2.79 -6.51 16.66
CA LEU A 51 -1.81 -5.57 16.13
C LEU A 51 -2.51 -4.40 15.43
N LEU A 52 -3.43 -4.69 14.53
CA LEU A 52 -4.13 -3.66 13.77
C LEU A 52 -5.02 -2.79 14.66
N THR A 53 -5.73 -3.39 15.59
CA THR A 53 -6.55 -2.65 16.54
C THR A 53 -5.70 -1.70 17.38
N GLY A 54 -4.54 -2.16 17.84
CA GLY A 54 -3.61 -1.33 18.60
C GLY A 54 -3.08 -0.14 17.81
N LEU A 55 -2.72 -0.36 16.55
CA LEU A 55 -2.24 0.71 15.68
C LEU A 55 -3.35 1.73 15.39
N LEU A 56 -4.57 1.27 15.14
CA LEU A 56 -5.69 2.15 14.86
C LEU A 56 -6.13 2.91 16.12
N ALA A 57 -6.01 2.31 17.30
CA ALA A 57 -6.30 3.02 18.54
C ALA A 57 -5.36 4.21 18.73
N ARG A 58 -4.09 4.06 18.32
CA ARG A 58 -3.09 5.14 18.46
C ARG A 58 -3.15 6.16 17.35
N TYR A 59 -3.35 5.73 16.10
CA TYR A 59 -3.16 6.57 14.91
C TYR A 59 -4.42 6.77 14.09
N GLY A 60 -5.48 6.00 14.32
CA GLY A 60 -6.66 5.99 13.46
C GLY A 60 -7.34 7.34 13.26
N ALA A 61 -7.30 8.22 14.27
CA ALA A 61 -7.89 9.55 14.17
C ALA A 61 -7.05 10.50 13.30
N MET A 62 -5.78 10.16 13.06
CA MET A 62 -4.85 11.01 12.30
C MET A 62 -4.75 10.65 10.83
N ILE A 63 -5.23 9.47 10.46
CA ILE A 63 -5.03 8.91 9.11
C ILE A 63 -6.33 8.81 8.35
N THR A 64 -6.21 8.75 7.03
CA THR A 64 -7.35 8.55 6.12
C THR A 64 -7.25 7.24 5.35
N CYS A 65 -6.08 6.60 5.38
CA CYS A 65 -5.79 5.41 4.59
C CYS A 65 -4.82 4.49 5.32
N VAL A 66 -4.98 3.19 5.11
CA VAL A 66 -3.99 2.18 5.54
C VAL A 66 -3.46 1.52 4.28
N ALA A 67 -2.15 1.53 4.10
CA ALA A 67 -1.49 0.92 2.95
C ALA A 67 -0.68 -0.29 3.35
N PHE A 68 -0.86 -1.37 2.61
CA PHE A 68 -0.04 -2.56 2.73
C PHE A 68 1.10 -2.44 1.73
N MET A 69 2.33 -2.32 2.23
CA MET A 69 3.51 -2.11 1.40
C MET A 69 4.25 -3.44 1.27
N GLY A 70 3.98 -4.16 0.19
CA GLY A 70 4.49 -5.51 -0.03
C GLY A 70 3.44 -6.58 0.28
N GLY A 71 3.88 -7.75 0.73
CA GLY A 71 2.98 -8.87 1.00
C GLY A 71 2.64 -9.70 -0.23
N ASP A 72 3.42 -9.56 -1.30
CA ASP A 72 3.16 -10.26 -2.57
C ASP A 72 3.27 -11.78 -2.47
N ALA A 73 3.89 -12.30 -1.41
CA ALA A 73 3.94 -13.73 -1.16
C ALA A 73 2.58 -14.28 -0.72
N GLU A 74 1.71 -13.43 -0.17
CA GLU A 74 0.42 -13.84 0.37
C GLU A 74 -0.67 -12.81 0.02
N PRO A 75 -1.00 -12.68 -1.26
CA PRO A 75 -1.95 -11.64 -1.71
C PRO A 75 -3.35 -11.80 -1.14
N GLU A 76 -3.77 -13.03 -0.87
CA GLU A 76 -5.10 -13.29 -0.30
C GLU A 76 -5.19 -12.81 1.14
N GLU A 77 -4.10 -12.91 1.89
CA GLU A 77 -4.05 -12.42 3.26
C GLU A 77 -4.04 -10.89 3.30
N VAL A 78 -3.34 -10.26 2.36
CA VAL A 78 -3.39 -8.79 2.23
C VAL A 78 -4.83 -8.32 2.01
N ALA A 79 -5.54 -8.96 1.09
CA ALA A 79 -6.93 -8.64 0.82
C ALA A 79 -7.83 -8.87 2.03
N LYS A 80 -7.61 -9.96 2.75
CA LYS A 80 -8.36 -10.28 3.97
C LYS A 80 -8.25 -9.15 5.00
N TRP A 81 -7.04 -8.67 5.26
CA TRP A 81 -6.85 -7.61 6.25
C TRP A 81 -7.34 -6.25 5.77
N ALA A 82 -7.23 -5.99 4.46
CA ALA A 82 -7.80 -4.78 3.89
C ALA A 82 -9.33 -4.76 4.06
N GLU A 83 -9.99 -5.87 3.78
CA GLU A 83 -11.44 -5.98 3.99
C GLU A 83 -11.81 -5.85 5.46
N TRP A 84 -11.02 -6.42 6.35
CA TRP A 84 -11.23 -6.28 7.78
C TRP A 84 -11.22 -4.80 8.20
N ILE A 85 -10.26 -4.04 7.69
CA ILE A 85 -10.17 -2.59 7.97
C ILE A 85 -11.39 -1.86 7.43
N LYS A 86 -11.84 -2.19 6.23
CA LYS A 86 -13.04 -1.58 5.65
C LYS A 86 -14.29 -1.90 6.47
N GLY A 87 -14.34 -3.08 7.05
CA GLY A 87 -15.43 -3.48 7.92
C GLY A 87 -15.56 -2.63 9.18
N LEU A 88 -14.49 -1.97 9.59
CA LEU A 88 -14.50 -1.11 10.78
C LEU A 88 -15.31 0.17 10.61
N ARG A 89 -15.81 0.45 9.41
CA ARG A 89 -16.70 1.60 9.17
C ARG A 89 -17.92 1.56 10.10
N VAL A 90 -18.38 0.36 10.45
CA VAL A 90 -19.50 0.18 11.37
C VAL A 90 -19.18 0.68 12.76
N THR A 91 -17.90 0.74 13.12
CA THR A 91 -17.43 1.20 14.43
C THR A 91 -16.94 2.66 14.41
N GLY A 92 -17.10 3.35 13.29
CA GLY A 92 -16.75 4.76 13.14
C GLY A 92 -15.49 5.07 12.37
N TYR A 93 -14.65 4.07 12.11
CA TYR A 93 -13.46 4.29 11.27
C TYR A 93 -13.87 4.33 9.80
N ARG A 94 -13.44 5.36 9.08
CA ARG A 94 -13.74 5.52 7.65
C ARG A 94 -12.44 5.58 6.87
N LEU A 95 -11.71 4.47 6.91
CA LEU A 95 -10.39 4.37 6.32
C LEU A 95 -10.45 3.78 4.92
N ARG A 96 -9.67 4.36 4.02
CA ARG A 96 -9.41 3.75 2.72
C ARG A 96 -8.29 2.75 2.88
N THR A 97 -8.19 1.84 1.92
CA THR A 97 -7.16 0.81 1.91
C THR A 97 -6.37 0.87 0.62
N ALA A 98 -5.08 0.55 0.70
CA ALA A 98 -4.20 0.58 -0.44
C ALA A 98 -3.22 -0.59 -0.38
N TRP A 99 -2.77 -1.03 -1.54
CA TRP A 99 -1.77 -2.08 -1.66
C TRP A 99 -0.68 -1.65 -2.63
N TYR A 100 0.56 -1.65 -2.16
CA TYR A 100 1.75 -1.48 -3.00
C TYR A 100 2.29 -2.86 -3.32
N SER A 101 2.05 -3.31 -4.56
CA SER A 101 2.46 -4.64 -5.04
C SER A 101 3.58 -4.53 -6.07
N GLY A 102 4.49 -5.48 -6.06
CA GLY A 102 5.50 -5.63 -7.11
C GLY A 102 5.00 -6.42 -8.31
N ARG A 103 3.77 -6.90 -8.26
CA ARG A 103 3.16 -7.66 -9.37
C ARG A 103 2.66 -6.72 -10.46
N MET A 104 2.43 -7.27 -11.64
CA MET A 104 1.92 -6.51 -12.77
C MET A 104 0.40 -6.58 -12.92
N ASN A 105 -0.25 -7.51 -12.23
CA ASN A 105 -1.68 -7.75 -12.38
C ASN A 105 -2.46 -7.29 -11.15
N MET A 106 -3.68 -6.81 -11.39
CA MET A 106 -4.61 -6.46 -10.32
C MET A 106 -4.89 -7.67 -9.42
N PRO A 107 -5.11 -7.46 -8.12
CA PRO A 107 -5.51 -8.54 -7.22
C PRO A 107 -6.88 -9.08 -7.60
N LYS A 108 -7.12 -10.34 -7.26
CA LYS A 108 -8.43 -10.96 -7.49
C LYS A 108 -9.53 -10.27 -6.68
N ASP A 109 -9.20 -9.87 -5.46
CA ASP A 109 -10.14 -9.23 -4.55
C ASP A 109 -10.05 -7.71 -4.68
N GLU A 110 -10.34 -7.19 -5.87
CA GLU A 110 -10.24 -5.76 -6.16
C GLU A 110 -11.04 -4.89 -5.19
N LYS A 111 -12.17 -5.38 -4.71
CA LYS A 111 -13.05 -4.62 -3.81
C LYS A 111 -12.46 -4.37 -2.43
N ALA A 112 -11.40 -5.11 -2.07
CA ALA A 112 -10.71 -4.91 -0.81
C ALA A 112 -9.92 -3.59 -0.78
N PHE A 113 -9.64 -3.00 -1.93
CA PHE A 113 -8.73 -1.86 -2.04
C PHE A 113 -9.36 -0.65 -2.72
N ASP A 114 -8.97 0.53 -2.24
CA ASP A 114 -9.32 1.80 -2.88
C ASP A 114 -8.19 2.28 -3.80
N TYR A 115 -6.96 1.85 -3.51
CA TYR A 115 -5.78 2.15 -4.32
C TYR A 115 -4.94 0.89 -4.48
N VAL A 116 -4.38 0.68 -5.67
CA VAL A 116 -3.41 -0.40 -5.93
C VAL A 116 -2.27 0.15 -6.76
N LYS A 117 -1.05 -0.01 -6.26
CA LYS A 117 0.16 0.27 -7.02
C LYS A 117 0.70 -1.05 -7.54
N LEU A 118 0.95 -1.13 -8.85
CA LEU A 118 1.46 -2.32 -9.53
C LEU A 118 2.83 -2.07 -10.14
N GLY A 119 3.60 -3.12 -10.25
CA GLY A 119 4.87 -3.15 -10.95
C GLY A 119 6.08 -3.24 -10.03
N PRO A 120 7.09 -4.04 -10.41
CA PRO A 120 8.33 -4.13 -9.66
C PRO A 120 9.14 -2.84 -9.82
N TYR A 121 10.01 -2.57 -8.87
CA TYR A 121 10.95 -1.48 -9.02
C TYR A 121 12.04 -1.87 -10.02
N ILE A 122 12.20 -1.07 -11.07
CA ILE A 122 13.26 -1.23 -12.06
C ILE A 122 14.14 0.01 -11.96
N GLU A 123 15.37 -0.17 -11.48
CA GLU A 123 16.28 0.93 -11.17
C GLU A 123 16.46 1.90 -12.34
N SER A 124 16.61 1.40 -13.57
CA SER A 124 16.81 2.22 -14.75
C SER A 124 15.58 3.06 -15.13
N LEU A 125 14.39 2.66 -14.69
CA LEU A 125 13.14 3.35 -14.98
C LEU A 125 12.67 4.21 -13.81
N GLY A 126 13.15 3.92 -12.61
CA GLY A 126 12.77 4.63 -11.40
C GLY A 126 11.43 4.20 -10.83
N GLY A 127 11.05 4.79 -9.69
CA GLY A 127 9.77 4.56 -9.04
C GLY A 127 8.68 5.47 -9.58
N LEU A 128 7.57 5.56 -8.85
CA LEU A 128 6.39 6.32 -9.27
C LEU A 128 6.66 7.79 -9.62
N LYS A 129 7.65 8.40 -8.99
CA LYS A 129 8.00 9.81 -9.24
C LYS A 129 8.72 10.04 -10.56
N SER A 130 9.18 8.98 -11.21
CA SER A 130 9.85 9.06 -12.49
C SER A 130 8.83 8.96 -13.63
N GLU A 131 8.88 9.88 -14.57
CA GLU A 131 8.01 9.83 -15.75
C GLU A 131 8.30 8.64 -16.66
N LYS A 132 9.47 7.99 -16.49
CA LYS A 132 9.87 6.79 -17.23
C LYS A 132 9.44 5.50 -16.55
N THR A 133 8.79 5.58 -15.40
CA THR A 133 8.50 4.41 -14.58
C THR A 133 7.58 3.42 -15.29
N ASN A 134 7.84 2.13 -15.04
CA ASN A 134 6.92 1.06 -15.40
C ASN A 134 5.84 0.86 -14.33
N GLN A 135 6.01 1.47 -13.17
CA GLN A 135 5.04 1.34 -12.08
C GLN A 135 3.81 2.20 -12.35
N ARG A 136 2.66 1.70 -11.92
CA ARG A 136 1.39 2.41 -12.04
C ARG A 136 0.64 2.36 -10.73
N ILE A 137 0.00 3.47 -10.36
CA ILE A 137 -0.90 3.50 -9.23
C ILE A 137 -2.31 3.83 -9.73
N TYR A 138 -3.27 3.06 -9.24
CA TYR A 138 -4.67 3.17 -9.63
C TYR A 138 -5.53 3.51 -8.43
N LYS A 139 -6.51 4.37 -8.65
CA LYS A 139 -7.54 4.67 -7.67
C LYS A 139 -8.86 4.08 -8.15
N ARG A 140 -9.59 3.43 -7.24
CA ARG A 140 -10.88 2.87 -7.56
C ARG A 140 -11.97 3.92 -7.40
N GLU A 141 -12.76 4.12 -8.46
CA GLU A 141 -13.92 5.00 -8.45
C GLU A 141 -15.08 4.28 -9.15
N ASP A 142 -16.22 4.12 -8.43
CA ASP A 142 -17.42 3.50 -8.97
C ASP A 142 -17.17 2.18 -9.72
N ASP A 143 -16.45 1.25 -9.08
CA ASP A 143 -16.08 -0.06 -9.63
C ASP A 143 -15.12 -0.02 -10.81
N SER A 144 -14.56 1.13 -11.13
CA SER A 144 -13.53 1.30 -12.17
C SER A 144 -12.21 1.71 -11.55
N TRP A 145 -11.11 1.32 -12.20
CA TRP A 145 -9.76 1.74 -11.81
C TRP A 145 -9.30 2.88 -12.71
N ILE A 146 -8.84 3.96 -12.09
CA ILE A 146 -8.31 5.13 -12.79
C ILE A 146 -6.83 5.25 -12.51
N ASP A 147 -6.02 5.32 -13.57
CA ASP A 147 -4.57 5.50 -13.44
C ASP A 147 -4.29 6.93 -12.99
N ILE A 148 -3.76 7.07 -11.79
CA ILE A 148 -3.41 8.38 -11.21
C ILE A 148 -1.90 8.57 -11.10
N THR A 149 -1.10 7.76 -11.78
CA THR A 149 0.36 7.80 -11.68
C THR A 149 0.93 9.19 -12.01
N SER A 150 0.35 9.87 -13.00
CA SER A 150 0.82 11.21 -13.40
C SER A 150 0.71 12.26 -12.30
N SER A 151 -0.06 12.02 -11.25
CA SER A 151 -0.16 12.97 -10.14
C SER A 151 1.17 13.15 -9.41
N PHE A 152 2.07 12.17 -9.48
CA PHE A 152 3.43 12.28 -8.91
C PHE A 152 4.33 13.20 -9.72
N TRP A 153 3.96 13.49 -10.98
CA TRP A 153 4.78 14.29 -11.92
C TRP A 153 4.32 15.74 -12.02
N LYS A 154 3.16 16.07 -11.47
CA LYS A 154 2.53 17.37 -11.61
C LYS A 154 2.85 18.34 -10.47
N LYS A 155 3.91 18.08 -9.74
CA LYS A 155 4.29 18.85 -8.57
C LYS A 155 4.51 20.34 -8.84
N ASN A 156 4.85 20.69 -10.06
CA ASN A 156 5.16 22.08 -10.43
C ASN A 156 3.94 22.89 -10.84
N LEU A 157 2.81 22.24 -11.01
CA LEU A 157 1.60 22.89 -11.47
C LEU A 157 0.90 23.70 -10.40
N ALA A 158 1.26 23.49 -9.16
CA ALA A 158 0.71 24.21 -8.02
C ALA A 158 1.29 25.63 -7.88
N ASN A 159 2.28 25.97 -8.65
CA ASN A 159 2.98 27.24 -8.55
C ASN A 159 2.45 28.29 -9.50
#